data_204d368ac6af00ac1764e3ccffe6ef7b
#
_entry.id   204d368ac6af00ac1764e3ccffe6ef7b
#
_cell.length_a   1.000
_cell.length_b   1.000
_cell.length_c   1.000
_cell.angle_alpha   90.00
_cell.angle_beta   90.00
_cell.angle_gamma   90.00
#
_symmetry.space_group_name_H-M   'P 1'
#
loop_
_entity.id
_entity.type
_entity.pdbx_description
1 polymer ?
#
loop_
_entity_poly.entity_id
_entity_poly.type
_entity_poly.pdbx_seq_one_letter_code
_entity_poly.pdbx_strand_id
1 'polypeptide(L)'
;GKKLLLPVDAVCTKVFPDPIDAEIETTIVDIDKIPADMMGMDIGPKTAKLYADEIKSAKSVIWNGPMGVFENPILAKGTIAVAKALAEATDATTIIGGGDSAAAVAQLGFADKMTHISTGGGASLELFEGKVLPGIACLNDKD
;
A
#
# COMPACT_ATOMS: atom_id res chain seq x y z
N GLY A 1 -13.33 9.68 -18.04
CA GLY A 1 -12.52 8.53 -17.69
C GLY A 1 -11.77 8.78 -16.38
N LYS A 2 -11.35 7.71 -15.72
CA LYS A 2 -10.50 7.76 -14.53
C LYS A 2 -9.09 7.38 -14.92
N LYS A 3 -8.11 7.99 -14.27
CA LYS A 3 -6.69 7.66 -14.45
C LYS A 3 -6.39 6.34 -13.70
N LEU A 4 -5.80 5.38 -14.39
CA LEU A 4 -5.28 4.15 -13.83
C LEU A 4 -3.75 4.17 -13.95
N LEU A 5 -3.05 4.03 -12.83
CA LEU A 5 -1.61 3.89 -12.79
C LEU A 5 -1.24 2.45 -12.47
N LEU A 6 -0.45 1.84 -13.34
CA LEU A 6 0.12 0.52 -13.13
C LEU A 6 1.60 0.64 -12.81
N PRO A 7 2.19 -0.34 -12.10
CA PRO A 7 3.63 -0.38 -11.89
C PRO A 7 4.39 -0.38 -13.23
N VAL A 8 5.54 0.28 -13.26
CA VAL A 8 6.43 0.35 -14.43
C VAL A 8 7.72 -0.44 -14.22
N ASP A 9 8.07 -0.72 -12.96
CA ASP A 9 9.20 -1.56 -12.56
C ASP A 9 8.87 -2.33 -11.29
N ALA A 10 9.59 -3.41 -11.04
CA ALA A 10 9.45 -4.26 -9.88
C ALA A 10 10.80 -4.66 -9.30
N VAL A 11 10.83 -4.91 -7.99
CA VAL A 11 11.91 -5.59 -7.30
C VAL A 11 11.59 -7.08 -7.31
N CYS A 12 12.44 -7.87 -7.94
CA CYS A 12 12.24 -9.30 -8.14
C CYS A 12 13.28 -10.13 -7.41
N THR A 13 12.88 -11.34 -7.03
CA THR A 13 13.72 -12.37 -6.40
C THR A 13 13.50 -13.72 -7.09
N LYS A 14 14.47 -14.64 -6.96
CA LYS A 14 14.31 -16.01 -7.44
C LYS A 14 13.57 -16.91 -6.46
N VAL A 15 13.65 -16.58 -5.17
CA VAL A 15 13.04 -17.36 -4.10
C VAL A 15 12.28 -16.42 -3.17
N PHE A 16 11.26 -16.93 -2.50
CA PHE A 16 10.60 -16.20 -1.41
C PHE A 16 11.49 -16.25 -0.16
N PRO A 17 11.65 -15.14 0.60
CA PRO A 17 12.47 -15.15 1.80
C PRO A 17 11.92 -16.11 2.86
N ASP A 18 12.78 -16.99 3.36
CA ASP A 18 12.48 -17.91 4.45
C ASP A 18 13.72 -18.02 5.35
N PRO A 19 13.66 -17.51 6.60
CA PRO A 19 12.53 -16.80 7.21
C PRO A 19 12.19 -15.48 6.50
N ILE A 20 11.02 -14.93 6.78
CA ILE A 20 10.47 -13.76 6.04
C ILE A 20 11.40 -12.54 6.03
N ASP A 21 12.23 -12.36 7.06
CA ASP A 21 13.21 -11.29 7.25
C ASP A 21 14.62 -11.66 6.76
N ALA A 22 14.78 -12.84 6.11
CA ALA A 22 16.08 -13.29 5.60
C ALA A 22 16.65 -12.28 4.58
N GLU A 23 17.98 -12.20 4.57
CA GLU A 23 18.72 -11.50 3.52
C GLU A 23 18.47 -12.19 2.18
N ILE A 24 18.13 -11.42 1.14
CA ILE A 24 17.76 -11.95 -0.16
C ILE A 24 18.34 -11.09 -1.28
N GLU A 25 18.83 -11.74 -2.32
CA GLU A 25 19.27 -11.05 -3.54
C GLU A 25 18.07 -10.56 -4.34
N THR A 26 18.12 -9.30 -4.74
CA THR A 26 17.07 -8.65 -5.51
C THR A 26 17.59 -8.12 -6.83
N THR A 27 16.72 -8.12 -7.83
CA THR A 27 16.97 -7.49 -9.14
C THR A 27 15.81 -6.57 -9.47
N ILE A 28 16.12 -5.32 -9.88
CA ILE A 28 15.11 -4.38 -10.36
C ILE A 28 14.96 -4.56 -11.86
N VAL A 29 13.74 -4.78 -12.31
CA VAL A 29 13.43 -4.98 -13.73
C VAL A 29 12.24 -4.12 -14.15
N ASP A 30 12.16 -3.77 -15.42
CA ASP A 30 10.95 -3.17 -15.99
C ASP A 30 9.80 -4.19 -15.92
N ILE A 31 8.57 -3.74 -15.71
CA ILE A 31 7.43 -4.61 -15.41
C ILE A 31 7.12 -5.63 -16.53
N ASP A 32 7.42 -5.28 -17.76
CA ASP A 32 7.25 -6.14 -18.93
C ASP A 32 8.43 -7.10 -19.19
N LYS A 33 9.45 -7.07 -18.33
CA LYS A 33 10.69 -7.85 -18.47
C LYS A 33 11.00 -8.73 -17.26
N ILE A 34 10.00 -9.05 -16.45
CA ILE A 34 10.20 -9.95 -15.32
C ILE A 34 10.61 -11.33 -15.85
N PRO A 35 11.80 -11.86 -15.46
CA PRO A 35 12.23 -13.19 -15.89
C PRO A 35 11.26 -14.26 -15.40
N ALA A 36 11.08 -15.33 -16.21
CA ALA A 36 10.14 -16.41 -15.88
C ALA A 36 10.53 -17.19 -14.61
N ASP A 37 11.78 -17.12 -14.18
CA ASP A 37 12.33 -17.74 -12.97
C ASP A 37 12.37 -16.77 -11.77
N MET A 38 11.73 -15.61 -11.87
CA MET A 38 11.67 -14.61 -10.82
C MET A 38 10.24 -14.22 -10.44
N MET A 39 10.09 -13.75 -9.22
CA MET A 39 8.83 -13.25 -8.65
C MET A 39 8.97 -11.77 -8.31
N GLY A 40 7.96 -10.96 -8.63
CA GLY A 40 7.86 -9.58 -8.16
C GLY A 40 7.50 -9.55 -6.68
N MET A 41 8.34 -8.95 -5.85
CA MET A 41 8.21 -8.90 -4.39
C MET A 41 7.93 -7.49 -3.85
N ASP A 42 8.24 -6.47 -4.63
CA ASP A 42 7.94 -5.06 -4.30
C ASP A 42 7.87 -4.25 -5.60
N ILE A 43 7.30 -3.07 -5.52
CA ILE A 43 7.39 -2.10 -6.60
C ILE A 43 8.82 -1.56 -6.71
N GLY A 44 9.24 -1.27 -7.95
CA GLY A 44 10.54 -0.67 -8.19
C GLY A 44 10.58 0.84 -7.87
N PRO A 45 11.76 1.45 -7.89
CA PRO A 45 11.95 2.85 -7.53
C PRO A 45 11.28 3.84 -8.50
N LYS A 46 11.13 3.50 -9.78
CA LYS A 46 10.40 4.34 -10.74
C LYS A 46 8.90 4.36 -10.40
N THR A 47 8.33 3.20 -10.07
CA THR A 47 6.93 3.07 -9.65
C THR A 47 6.70 3.79 -8.32
N ALA A 48 7.59 3.61 -7.35
CA ALA A 48 7.50 4.27 -6.05
C ALA A 48 7.47 5.81 -6.21
N LYS A 49 8.33 6.35 -7.07
CA LYS A 49 8.33 7.78 -7.39
C LYS A 49 7.02 8.21 -8.08
N LEU A 50 6.56 7.45 -9.07
CA LEU A 50 5.31 7.74 -9.79
C LEU A 50 4.11 7.83 -8.85
N TYR A 51 3.99 6.88 -7.91
CA TYR A 51 2.92 6.86 -6.92
C TYR A 51 3.06 7.97 -5.88
N ALA A 52 4.28 8.25 -5.41
CA ALA A 52 4.53 9.35 -4.48
C ALA A 52 4.18 10.72 -5.09
N ASP A 53 4.49 10.94 -6.36
CA ASP A 53 4.17 12.19 -7.06
C ASP A 53 2.63 12.36 -7.22
N GLU A 54 1.89 11.28 -7.46
CA GLU A 54 0.43 11.31 -7.51
C GLU A 54 -0.20 11.58 -6.13
N ILE A 55 0.30 10.92 -5.09
CA ILE A 55 -0.16 11.10 -3.70
C ILE A 55 -0.01 12.55 -3.26
N LYS A 56 1.12 13.20 -3.57
CA LYS A 56 1.39 14.60 -3.20
C LYS A 56 0.38 15.60 -3.77
N SER A 57 -0.24 15.28 -4.90
CA SER A 57 -1.24 16.14 -5.55
C SER A 57 -2.67 15.84 -5.09
N ALA A 58 -2.89 14.73 -4.39
CA ALA A 58 -4.21 14.27 -4.00
C ALA A 58 -4.76 15.06 -2.80
N LYS A 59 -6.09 15.19 -2.72
CA LYS A 59 -6.81 15.75 -1.57
C LYS A 59 -7.33 14.68 -0.61
N SER A 60 -7.54 13.48 -1.13
CA SER A 60 -7.93 12.31 -0.35
C SER A 60 -7.23 11.09 -0.93
N VAL A 61 -6.66 10.27 -0.08
CA VAL A 61 -6.00 9.02 -0.46
C VAL A 61 -6.53 7.89 0.40
N ILE A 62 -6.92 6.81 -0.26
CA ILE A 62 -7.27 5.55 0.39
C ILE A 62 -6.20 4.55 -0.01
N TRP A 63 -5.46 4.05 0.96
CA TRP A 63 -4.43 3.05 0.75
C TRP A 63 -4.88 1.70 1.30
N ASN A 64 -5.05 0.73 0.43
CA ASN A 64 -5.49 -0.61 0.79
C ASN A 64 -4.57 -1.67 0.18
N GLY A 65 -3.71 -2.24 0.99
CA GLY A 65 -2.69 -3.21 0.65
C GLY A 65 -1.27 -2.62 0.59
N PRO A 66 -0.27 -3.24 1.24
CA PRO A 66 1.13 -2.86 1.10
C PRO A 66 1.59 -3.03 -0.36
N MET A 67 2.69 -2.38 -0.73
CA MET A 67 3.24 -2.44 -2.08
C MET A 67 4.03 -3.72 -2.34
N GLY A 68 4.68 -4.24 -1.30
CA GLY A 68 5.52 -5.43 -1.36
C GLY A 68 5.53 -6.19 -0.05
N VAL A 69 6.47 -7.10 0.11
CA VAL A 69 6.67 -7.91 1.32
C VAL A 69 7.29 -7.04 2.41
N PHE A 70 6.46 -6.25 3.08
CA PHE A 70 6.89 -5.20 4.01
C PHE A 70 7.53 -5.75 5.29
N GLU A 71 7.33 -7.01 5.60
CA GLU A 71 7.97 -7.71 6.72
C GLU A 71 9.48 -7.90 6.48
N ASN A 72 9.91 -7.90 5.23
CA ASN A 72 11.32 -7.97 4.86
C ASN A 72 11.88 -6.56 4.63
N PRO A 73 12.92 -6.12 5.36
CA PRO A 73 13.47 -4.76 5.23
C PRO A 73 13.98 -4.43 3.81
N ILE A 74 14.42 -5.42 3.05
CA ILE A 74 14.92 -5.25 1.68
C ILE A 74 13.76 -5.01 0.71
N LEU A 75 12.61 -5.67 0.95
CA LEU A 75 11.42 -5.68 0.12
C LEU A 75 10.33 -4.68 0.60
N ALA A 76 10.59 -3.94 1.68
CA ALA A 76 9.67 -2.94 2.23
C ALA A 76 9.79 -1.56 1.59
N LYS A 77 10.76 -1.35 0.72
CA LYS A 77 11.14 -0.01 0.22
C LYS A 77 9.99 0.69 -0.53
N GLY A 78 9.22 -0.04 -1.30
CA GLY A 78 8.04 0.48 -1.99
C GLY A 78 6.94 0.90 -1.00
N THR A 79 6.66 0.06 -0.03
CA THR A 79 5.69 0.35 1.06
C THR A 79 6.13 1.57 1.87
N ILE A 80 7.42 1.66 2.23
CA ILE A 80 7.99 2.83 2.93
C ILE A 80 7.84 4.10 2.09
N ALA A 81 8.11 4.05 0.80
CA ALA A 81 8.01 5.21 -0.09
C ALA A 81 6.58 5.74 -0.16
N VAL A 82 5.58 4.86 -0.28
CA VAL A 82 4.16 5.23 -0.29
C VAL A 82 3.75 5.78 1.09
N ALA A 83 4.09 5.10 2.19
CA ALA A 83 3.79 5.56 3.55
C ALA A 83 4.38 6.95 3.83
N LYS A 84 5.62 7.19 3.39
CA LYS A 84 6.29 8.48 3.51
C LYS A 84 5.57 9.57 2.71
N ALA A 85 5.19 9.27 1.47
CA ALA A 85 4.44 10.22 0.63
C ALA A 85 3.09 10.60 1.26
N LEU A 86 2.39 9.64 1.86
CA LEU A 86 1.15 9.88 2.61
C LEU A 86 1.40 10.76 3.84
N ALA A 87 2.45 10.46 4.60
CA ALA A 87 2.82 11.23 5.79
C ALA A 87 3.23 12.68 5.48
N GLU A 88 3.80 12.92 4.29
CA GLU A 88 4.18 14.24 3.79
C GLU A 88 2.99 15.02 3.19
N ALA A 89 1.90 14.36 2.84
CA ALA A 89 0.70 14.97 2.26
C ALA A 89 -0.22 15.56 3.35
N THR A 90 0.27 16.54 4.10
CA THR A 90 -0.38 17.12 5.29
C THR A 90 -1.73 17.79 5.00
N ASP A 91 -1.97 18.22 3.74
CA ASP A 91 -3.22 18.83 3.31
C ASP A 91 -4.24 17.84 2.75
N ALA A 92 -3.90 16.54 2.77
CA ALA A 92 -4.75 15.47 2.29
C ALA A 92 -5.37 14.66 3.44
N THR A 93 -6.58 14.16 3.22
CA THR A 93 -7.16 13.12 4.07
C THR A 93 -6.57 11.77 3.66
N THR A 94 -5.84 11.13 4.58
CA THR A 94 -5.18 9.84 4.35
C THR A 94 -5.85 8.74 5.14
N ILE A 95 -6.43 7.77 4.45
CA ILE A 95 -7.16 6.64 5.03
C ILE A 95 -6.43 5.35 4.70
N ILE A 96 -6.08 4.59 5.72
CA ILE A 96 -5.47 3.27 5.58
C ILE A 96 -6.58 2.23 5.75
N GLY A 97 -6.72 1.33 4.79
CA GLY A 97 -7.69 0.24 4.81
C GLY A 97 -7.02 -1.12 4.76
N GLY A 98 -7.49 -2.03 5.61
CA GLY A 98 -7.01 -3.41 5.68
C GLY A 98 -5.98 -3.68 6.77
N GLY A 99 -6.01 -4.91 7.29
CA GLY A 99 -5.14 -5.35 8.38
C GLY A 99 -3.65 -5.25 8.05
N ASP A 100 -3.25 -5.70 6.86
CA ASP A 100 -1.84 -5.68 6.43
C ASP A 100 -1.33 -4.25 6.25
N SER A 101 -2.15 -3.36 5.66
CA SER A 101 -1.79 -1.94 5.54
C SER A 101 -1.67 -1.26 6.91
N ALA A 102 -2.58 -1.56 7.83
CA ALA A 102 -2.53 -1.07 9.21
C ALA A 102 -1.27 -1.57 9.93
N ALA A 103 -0.96 -2.86 9.79
CA ALA A 103 0.27 -3.45 10.33
C ALA A 103 1.53 -2.81 9.74
N ALA A 104 1.56 -2.62 8.41
CA ALA A 104 2.69 -1.99 7.73
C ALA A 104 2.95 -0.56 8.22
N VAL A 105 1.94 0.31 8.29
CA VAL A 105 2.14 1.69 8.75
C VAL A 105 2.54 1.75 10.23
N ALA A 106 2.04 0.82 11.06
CA ALA A 106 2.41 0.73 12.47
C ALA A 106 3.88 0.27 12.63
N GLN A 107 4.26 -0.82 11.96
CA GLN A 107 5.62 -1.38 12.00
C GLN A 107 6.66 -0.39 11.47
N LEU A 108 6.32 0.35 10.43
CA LEU A 108 7.20 1.33 9.79
C LEU A 108 7.19 2.71 10.48
N GLY A 109 6.39 2.90 11.55
CA GLY A 109 6.38 4.13 12.34
C GLY A 109 5.65 5.31 11.70
N PHE A 110 4.69 5.07 10.82
CA PHE A 110 3.90 6.10 10.14
C PHE A 110 2.45 6.22 10.64
N ALA A 111 2.01 5.38 11.59
CA ALA A 111 0.61 5.33 12.02
C ALA A 111 0.07 6.69 12.49
N ASP A 112 0.85 7.43 13.31
CA ASP A 112 0.48 8.74 13.84
C ASP A 112 0.41 9.85 12.76
N LYS A 113 0.86 9.56 11.55
CA LYS A 113 0.84 10.50 10.42
C LYS A 113 -0.39 10.33 9.52
N MET A 114 -1.19 9.29 9.77
CA MET A 114 -2.38 8.99 8.97
C MET A 114 -3.62 9.61 9.61
N THR A 115 -4.54 10.11 8.77
CA THR A 115 -5.79 10.70 9.26
C THR A 115 -6.69 9.64 9.89
N HIS A 116 -6.77 8.45 9.29
CA HIS A 116 -7.56 7.34 9.81
C HIS A 116 -6.97 5.99 9.41
N ILE A 117 -7.03 5.02 10.32
CA ILE A 117 -6.59 3.64 10.07
C ILE A 117 -7.76 2.71 10.37
N SER A 118 -8.18 1.92 9.36
CA SER A 118 -9.23 0.90 9.47
C SER A 118 -8.64 -0.47 9.18
N THR A 119 -8.87 -1.42 10.08
CA THR A 119 -8.51 -2.84 9.86
C THR A 119 -9.52 -3.55 8.93
N GLY A 120 -10.69 -2.97 8.70
CA GLY A 120 -11.76 -3.48 7.85
C GLY A 120 -11.59 -3.06 6.38
N GLY A 121 -10.57 -3.56 5.66
CA GLY A 121 -10.27 -3.16 4.29
C GLY A 121 -11.43 -3.36 3.31
N GLY A 122 -12.01 -4.56 3.25
CA GLY A 122 -13.14 -4.89 2.37
C GLY A 122 -14.39 -4.07 2.68
N ALA A 123 -14.75 -3.95 3.94
CA ALA A 123 -15.89 -3.15 4.37
C ALA A 123 -15.70 -1.66 4.06
N SER A 124 -14.48 -1.13 4.22
CA SER A 124 -14.16 0.25 3.85
C SER A 124 -14.34 0.48 2.35
N LEU A 125 -13.86 -0.42 1.51
CA LEU A 125 -14.03 -0.32 0.05
C LEU A 125 -15.51 -0.38 -0.34
N GLU A 126 -16.30 -1.28 0.24
CA GLU A 126 -17.74 -1.38 -0.01
C GLU A 126 -18.49 -0.11 0.42
N LEU A 127 -18.08 0.51 1.55
CA LEU A 127 -18.61 1.80 1.97
C LEU A 127 -18.33 2.90 0.92
N PHE A 128 -17.11 2.96 0.39
CA PHE A 128 -16.76 3.94 -0.64
C PHE A 128 -17.46 3.68 -1.98
N GLU A 129 -17.84 2.43 -2.26
CA GLU A 129 -18.71 2.09 -3.39
C GLU A 129 -20.18 2.51 -3.18
N GLY A 130 -20.54 2.98 -1.99
CA GLY A 130 -21.91 3.37 -1.64
C GLY A 130 -22.82 2.19 -1.26
N LYS A 131 -22.23 1.03 -0.95
CA LYS A 131 -22.98 -0.14 -0.51
C LYS A 131 -23.44 0.02 0.95
N VAL A 132 -24.59 -0.54 1.25
CA VAL A 132 -25.09 -0.65 2.62
C VAL A 132 -24.31 -1.75 3.34
N LEU A 133 -23.65 -1.40 4.44
CA LEU A 133 -22.92 -2.36 5.27
C LEU A 133 -23.87 -2.98 6.30
N PRO A 134 -24.06 -4.32 6.32
CA PRO A 134 -24.99 -4.97 7.24
C PRO A 134 -24.71 -4.67 8.71
N GLY A 135 -23.43 -4.60 9.09
CA GLY A 135 -23.03 -4.30 10.46
C GLY A 135 -23.33 -2.87 10.92
N ILE A 136 -23.50 -1.94 9.98
CA ILE A 136 -23.93 -0.55 10.27
C ILE A 136 -25.44 -0.45 10.18
N ALA A 137 -26.04 -1.07 9.15
CA ALA A 137 -27.49 -0.98 8.90
C ALA A 137 -28.36 -1.58 10.02
N CYS A 138 -27.80 -2.45 10.85
CA CYS A 138 -28.50 -3.02 11.99
C CYS A 138 -28.48 -2.13 13.25
N LEU A 139 -27.74 -1.02 13.23
CA LEU A 139 -27.67 -0.08 14.34
C LEU A 139 -28.80 0.94 14.24
N ASN A 140 -29.31 1.38 15.40
CA ASN A 140 -30.24 2.50 15.44
C ASN A 140 -29.53 3.81 15.12
N ASP A 141 -30.28 4.74 14.54
CA ASP A 141 -29.77 6.10 14.34
C ASP A 141 -29.49 6.76 15.70
N LYS A 142 -28.53 7.62 15.72
CA LYS A 142 -28.21 8.44 16.89
C LYS A 142 -29.26 9.56 17.00
N ASP A 143 -29.95 9.65 18.15
CA ASP A 143 -30.83 10.77 18.46
C ASP A 143 -30.08 12.10 18.63
#